data_cc41e38f5be6178d6ce2a6ba595569a1
#
_entry.id   cc41e38f5be6178d6ce2a6ba595569a1
#
_cell.length_a   1.000
_cell.length_b   1.000
_cell.length_c   1.000
_cell.angle_alpha   90.00
_cell.angle_beta   90.00
_cell.angle_gamma   90.00
#
_symmetry.space_group_name_H-M   'P 1'
#
loop_
_entity.id
_entity.type
_entity.pdbx_description
1 polymer ?
#
loop_
_entity_poly.entity_id
_entity_poly.type
_entity_poly.pdbx_seq_one_letter_code
_entity_poly.pdbx_strand_id
1 'polypeptide(L)'
;MEKKEKDELIKTEEAALKRQFTKLDFKKKQLAHRLCAKAAYLKVSLEEMQEDIDKHGYYEKFYQGNQEPYDRIRPVVNTFNSFTSSYQKYMKQLTEMMPKQVVEAKKKDDFEDFVNGRED
;
A
#
# COMPACT_ATOMS: atom_id res chain seq x y z
N MET A 1 4.31 -16.58 0.07
CA MET A 1 2.98 -16.48 0.74
C MET A 1 1.97 -17.29 -0.06
N GLU A 2 1.23 -18.15 0.60
CA GLU A 2 0.19 -18.94 -0.04
C GLU A 2 -0.97 -18.03 -0.48
N LYS A 3 -1.62 -18.40 -1.58
CA LYS A 3 -2.73 -17.62 -2.13
C LYS A 3 -3.86 -17.42 -1.12
N LYS A 4 -4.20 -18.46 -0.37
CA LYS A 4 -5.27 -18.39 0.64
C LYS A 4 -4.94 -17.39 1.74
N GLU A 5 -3.70 -17.44 2.25
CA GLU A 5 -3.21 -16.51 3.25
C GLU A 5 -3.21 -15.07 2.71
N LYS A 6 -2.74 -14.89 1.48
CA LYS A 6 -2.73 -13.58 0.82
C LYS A 6 -4.14 -13.02 0.68
N ASP A 7 -5.10 -13.85 0.25
CA ASP A 7 -6.49 -13.43 0.07
C ASP A 7 -7.11 -13.00 1.40
N GLU A 8 -6.80 -13.68 2.50
CA GLU A 8 -7.29 -13.32 3.83
C GLU A 8 -6.72 -11.98 4.29
N LEU A 9 -5.43 -11.74 4.06
CA LEU A 9 -4.78 -10.47 4.40
C LEU A 9 -5.38 -9.32 3.58
N ILE A 10 -5.64 -9.55 2.29
CA ILE A 10 -6.28 -8.56 1.42
C ILE A 10 -7.68 -8.21 1.94
N LYS A 11 -8.47 -9.20 2.31
CA LYS A 11 -9.82 -8.98 2.85
C LYS A 11 -9.78 -8.17 4.15
N THR A 12 -8.84 -8.48 5.03
CA THR A 12 -8.68 -7.77 6.30
C THR A 12 -8.32 -6.31 6.07
N GLU A 13 -7.37 -6.04 5.18
CA GLU A 13 -6.96 -4.68 4.85
C GLU A 13 -8.08 -3.91 4.15
N GLU A 14 -8.77 -4.56 3.22
CA GLU A 14 -9.91 -3.96 2.52
C GLU A 14 -11.00 -3.55 3.50
N ALA A 15 -11.36 -4.42 4.45
CA ALA A 15 -12.36 -4.12 5.46
C ALA A 15 -11.93 -2.95 6.35
N ALA A 16 -10.65 -2.90 6.73
CA ALA A 16 -10.13 -1.80 7.54
C ALA A 16 -10.22 -0.46 6.80
N LEU A 17 -9.88 -0.45 5.50
CA LEU A 17 -10.00 0.76 4.69
C LEU A 17 -11.45 1.21 4.51
N LYS A 18 -12.35 0.27 4.22
CA LYS A 18 -13.76 0.56 4.00
C LYS A 18 -14.43 1.20 5.21
N ARG A 19 -14.01 0.85 6.42
CA ARG A 19 -14.57 1.41 7.65
C ARG A 19 -14.41 2.93 7.73
N GLN A 20 -13.43 3.49 7.05
CA GLN A 20 -13.17 4.93 7.04
C GLN A 20 -14.12 5.70 6.13
N PHE A 21 -14.92 5.02 5.31
CA PHE A 21 -15.77 5.63 4.29
C PHE A 21 -17.25 5.32 4.47
N THR A 22 -17.69 4.95 5.68
CA THR A 22 -19.07 4.56 5.96
C THR A 22 -20.05 5.73 5.90
N LYS A 23 -19.57 6.96 6.09
CA LYS A 23 -20.41 8.16 6.15
C LYS A 23 -20.62 8.86 4.81
N LEU A 24 -20.03 8.33 3.73
CA LEU A 24 -20.20 8.88 2.40
C LEU A 24 -21.59 8.52 1.84
N ASP A 25 -22.09 9.33 0.88
CA ASP A 25 -23.29 8.96 0.16
C ASP A 25 -23.06 7.67 -0.65
N PHE A 26 -24.15 7.05 -1.09
CA PHE A 26 -24.11 5.71 -1.68
C PHE A 26 -23.19 5.62 -2.90
N LYS A 27 -23.23 6.60 -3.81
CA LYS A 27 -22.42 6.58 -5.03
C LYS A 27 -20.94 6.74 -4.72
N LYS A 28 -20.60 7.72 -3.87
CA LYS A 28 -19.22 7.94 -3.45
C LYS A 28 -18.68 6.76 -2.65
N LYS A 29 -19.53 6.18 -1.80
CA LYS A 29 -19.17 4.99 -1.01
C LYS A 29 -18.83 3.81 -1.90
N GLN A 30 -19.59 3.55 -2.96
CA GLN A 30 -19.29 2.48 -3.91
C GLN A 30 -17.96 2.71 -4.60
N LEU A 31 -17.69 3.93 -5.04
CA LEU A 31 -16.41 4.28 -5.68
C LEU A 31 -15.25 4.09 -4.69
N ALA A 32 -15.42 4.60 -3.46
CA ALA A 32 -14.41 4.41 -2.41
C ALA A 32 -14.13 2.93 -2.14
N HIS A 33 -15.17 2.10 -2.10
CA HIS A 33 -15.01 0.66 -1.88
C HIS A 33 -14.20 -0.01 -2.99
N ARG A 34 -14.37 0.38 -4.24
CA ARG A 34 -13.58 -0.14 -5.36
C ARG A 34 -12.11 0.25 -5.22
N LEU A 35 -11.86 1.50 -4.83
CA LEU A 35 -10.49 1.96 -4.58
C LEU A 35 -9.87 1.24 -3.38
N CYS A 36 -10.65 1.00 -2.33
CA CYS A 36 -10.18 0.24 -1.16
C CYS A 36 -9.74 -1.18 -1.55
N ALA A 37 -10.49 -1.85 -2.42
CA ALA A 37 -10.13 -3.18 -2.89
C ALA A 37 -8.78 -3.18 -3.62
N LYS A 38 -8.55 -2.20 -4.49
CA LYS A 38 -7.29 -2.06 -5.22
C LYS A 38 -6.14 -1.71 -4.29
N ALA A 39 -6.35 -0.76 -3.38
CA ALA A 39 -5.34 -0.35 -2.42
C ALA A 39 -4.94 -1.51 -1.49
N ALA A 40 -5.91 -2.29 -1.02
CA ALA A 40 -5.67 -3.45 -0.16
C ALA A 40 -4.82 -4.51 -0.88
N TYR A 41 -5.17 -4.83 -2.13
CA TYR A 41 -4.40 -5.77 -2.95
C TYR A 41 -2.96 -5.31 -3.11
N LEU A 42 -2.77 -4.04 -3.44
CA LEU A 42 -1.43 -3.48 -3.65
C LEU A 42 -0.62 -3.48 -2.36
N LYS A 43 -1.22 -3.12 -1.23
CA LYS A 43 -0.52 -3.10 0.05
C LYS A 43 0.02 -4.48 0.41
N VAL A 44 -0.82 -5.50 0.34
CA VAL A 44 -0.41 -6.87 0.68
C VAL A 44 0.63 -7.39 -0.32
N SER A 45 0.45 -7.10 -1.61
CA SER A 45 1.43 -7.48 -2.64
C SER A 45 2.78 -6.81 -2.42
N LEU A 46 2.79 -5.54 -1.98
CA LEU A 46 4.03 -4.83 -1.65
C LEU A 46 4.73 -5.46 -0.46
N GLU A 47 4.00 -5.86 0.56
CA GLU A 47 4.58 -6.54 1.72
C GLU A 47 5.21 -7.88 1.32
N GLU A 48 4.55 -8.63 0.44
CA GLU A 48 5.07 -9.88 -0.09
C GLU A 48 6.35 -9.67 -0.90
N MET A 49 6.35 -8.67 -1.77
CA MET A 49 7.53 -8.33 -2.58
C MET A 49 8.68 -7.82 -1.71
N GLN A 50 8.39 -7.02 -0.70
CA GLN A 50 9.41 -6.51 0.22
C GLN A 50 10.07 -7.65 0.98
N GLU A 51 9.30 -8.63 1.43
CA GLU A 51 9.85 -9.81 2.09
C GLU A 51 10.78 -10.59 1.16
N ASP A 52 10.40 -10.77 -0.10
CA ASP A 52 11.23 -11.41 -1.11
C ASP A 52 12.53 -10.63 -1.36
N ILE A 53 12.44 -9.31 -1.49
CA ILE A 53 13.62 -8.45 -1.70
C ILE A 53 14.54 -8.50 -0.48
N ASP A 54 13.98 -8.47 0.72
CA ASP A 54 14.77 -8.55 1.95
C ASP A 54 15.53 -9.89 2.05
N LYS A 55 14.91 -10.97 1.57
CA LYS A 55 15.51 -12.30 1.58
C LYS A 55 16.57 -12.49 0.51
N HIS A 56 16.31 -12.02 -0.70
CA HIS A 56 17.12 -12.35 -1.89
C HIS A 56 17.87 -11.16 -2.49
N GLY A 57 17.66 -9.95 -1.96
CA GLY A 57 18.36 -8.75 -2.41
C GLY A 57 17.78 -8.14 -3.68
N TYR A 58 18.47 -7.13 -4.18
CA TYR A 58 18.04 -6.35 -5.33
C TYR A 58 18.55 -6.89 -6.65
N TYR A 59 19.64 -7.64 -6.65
CA TYR A 59 20.36 -8.08 -7.83
C TYR A 59 20.40 -9.59 -7.90
N GLU A 60 20.56 -10.08 -9.13
CA GLU A 60 20.77 -11.50 -9.39
C GLU A 60 21.81 -11.69 -10.47
N LYS A 61 22.47 -12.86 -10.48
CA LYS A 61 23.36 -13.23 -11.58
C LYS A 61 22.53 -13.68 -12.77
N PHE A 62 22.81 -13.07 -13.91
CA PHE A 62 22.12 -13.42 -15.16
C PHE A 62 23.10 -14.06 -16.12
N TYR A 63 22.68 -15.19 -16.69
CA TYR A 63 23.48 -16.00 -17.62
C TYR A 63 22.83 -15.90 -19.00
N GLN A 64 23.58 -15.43 -19.98
CA GLN A 64 23.06 -15.29 -21.34
C GLN A 64 24.10 -15.84 -22.33
N GLY A 65 23.82 -17.03 -22.93
CA GLY A 65 24.68 -17.63 -23.92
C GLY A 65 26.08 -17.88 -23.42
N ASN A 66 27.09 -17.52 -24.23
CA ASN A 66 28.52 -17.68 -23.93
C ASN A 66 29.12 -16.50 -23.19
N GLN A 67 28.30 -15.51 -22.79
CA GLN A 67 28.79 -14.35 -22.07
C GLN A 67 29.09 -14.67 -20.62
N GLU A 68 30.01 -13.91 -20.03
CA GLU A 68 30.27 -13.96 -18.60
C GLU A 68 28.98 -13.55 -17.85
N PRO A 69 28.65 -14.26 -16.75
CA PRO A 69 27.51 -13.84 -15.91
C PRO A 69 27.69 -12.42 -15.41
N TYR A 70 26.61 -11.67 -15.40
CA TYR A 70 26.62 -10.30 -14.88
C TYR A 70 25.47 -10.08 -13.92
N ASP A 71 25.63 -9.07 -13.06
CA ASP A 71 24.58 -8.69 -12.11
C ASP A 71 23.51 -7.87 -12.85
N ARG A 72 22.25 -8.22 -12.60
CA ARG A 72 21.13 -7.42 -13.06
C ARG A 72 20.14 -7.23 -11.93
N ILE A 73 19.34 -6.15 -12.02
CA ILE A 73 18.27 -5.92 -11.06
C ILE A 73 17.25 -7.04 -11.20
N ARG A 74 16.84 -7.61 -10.07
CA ARG A 74 15.78 -8.63 -10.07
C ARG A 74 14.46 -7.99 -10.54
N PRO A 75 13.70 -8.67 -11.43
CA PRO A 75 12.44 -8.10 -11.95
C PRO A 75 11.45 -7.65 -10.89
N VAL A 76 11.43 -8.33 -9.72
CA VAL A 76 10.53 -7.97 -8.62
C VAL A 76 10.76 -6.54 -8.12
N VAL A 77 11.98 -6.02 -8.21
CA VAL A 77 12.31 -4.66 -7.78
C VAL A 77 11.57 -3.62 -8.64
N ASN A 78 11.53 -3.84 -9.95
CA ASN A 78 10.80 -2.96 -10.87
C ASN A 78 9.29 -3.03 -10.61
N THR A 79 8.76 -4.23 -10.38
CA THR A 79 7.35 -4.44 -10.05
C THR A 79 7.00 -3.77 -8.73
N PHE A 80 7.86 -3.88 -7.73
CA PHE A 80 7.70 -3.21 -6.44
C PHE A 80 7.57 -1.70 -6.60
N ASN A 81 8.43 -1.11 -7.42
CA ASN A 81 8.39 0.34 -7.68
C ASN A 81 7.09 0.76 -8.37
N SER A 82 6.63 -0.01 -9.36
CA SER A 82 5.38 0.25 -10.07
C SER A 82 4.18 0.12 -9.14
N PHE A 83 4.16 -0.89 -8.29
CA PHE A 83 3.07 -1.11 -7.33
C PHE A 83 3.04 -0.02 -6.27
N THR A 84 4.22 0.42 -5.79
CA THR A 84 4.32 1.53 -4.84
C THR A 84 3.70 2.80 -5.42
N SER A 85 4.03 3.12 -6.67
CA SER A 85 3.49 4.29 -7.36
C SER A 85 1.97 4.20 -7.49
N SER A 86 1.45 3.04 -7.88
CA SER A 86 0.01 2.82 -8.01
C SER A 86 -0.69 2.92 -6.65
N TYR A 87 -0.10 2.34 -5.61
CA TYR A 87 -0.64 2.40 -4.25
C TYR A 87 -0.78 3.84 -3.76
N GLN A 88 0.27 4.65 -3.98
CA GLN A 88 0.25 6.07 -3.61
C GLN A 88 -0.88 6.82 -4.30
N LYS A 89 -1.12 6.53 -5.58
CA LYS A 89 -2.21 7.16 -6.34
C LYS A 89 -3.59 6.79 -5.78
N TYR A 90 -3.82 5.52 -5.48
CA TYR A 90 -5.09 5.08 -4.89
C TYR A 90 -5.30 5.66 -3.51
N MET A 91 -4.26 5.69 -2.68
CA MET A 91 -4.36 6.26 -1.33
C MET A 91 -4.61 7.76 -1.37
N LYS A 92 -4.01 8.46 -2.32
CA LYS A 92 -4.27 9.88 -2.53
C LYS A 92 -5.74 10.12 -2.89
N GLN A 93 -6.29 9.34 -3.83
CA GLN A 93 -7.69 9.45 -4.21
C GLN A 93 -8.62 9.16 -3.04
N LEU A 94 -8.31 8.12 -2.25
CA LEU A 94 -9.10 7.79 -1.07
C LEU A 94 -9.05 8.91 -0.03
N THR A 95 -7.87 9.49 0.21
CA THR A 95 -7.70 10.59 1.15
C THR A 95 -8.55 11.79 0.73
N GLU A 96 -8.58 12.10 -0.56
CA GLU A 96 -9.39 13.18 -1.10
C GLU A 96 -10.91 12.93 -0.97
N MET A 97 -11.31 11.67 -0.86
CA MET A 97 -12.70 11.28 -0.68
C MET A 97 -13.14 11.26 0.79
N MET A 98 -12.22 11.38 1.73
CA MET A 98 -12.56 11.39 3.15
C MET A 98 -13.42 12.62 3.48
N PRO A 99 -14.43 12.46 4.37
CA PRO A 99 -15.21 13.60 4.82
C PRO A 99 -14.29 14.66 5.45
N LYS A 100 -14.53 15.91 5.14
CA LYS A 100 -13.73 17.05 5.61
C LYS A 100 -13.54 17.06 7.12
N GLN A 101 -14.58 16.70 7.85
CA GLN A 101 -14.58 16.66 9.31
C GLN A 101 -13.59 15.64 9.86
N VAL A 102 -13.45 14.49 9.22
CA VAL A 102 -12.51 13.43 9.63
C VAL A 102 -11.06 13.89 9.42
N VAL A 103 -10.78 14.54 8.29
CA VAL A 103 -9.45 15.07 7.98
C VAL A 103 -9.05 16.15 8.99
N GLU A 104 -9.96 17.06 9.32
CA GLU A 104 -9.71 18.12 10.31
C GLU A 104 -9.46 17.54 11.70
N ALA A 105 -10.24 16.53 12.11
CA ALA A 105 -10.06 15.84 13.39
C ALA A 105 -8.68 15.18 13.47
N LYS A 106 -8.23 14.49 12.40
CA LYS A 106 -6.91 13.89 12.34
C LYS A 106 -5.79 14.93 12.45
N LYS A 107 -5.92 16.04 11.75
CA LYS A 107 -4.93 17.13 11.81
C LYS A 107 -4.84 17.71 13.22
N LYS A 108 -5.96 17.86 13.89
CA LYS A 108 -6.02 18.34 15.27
C LYS A 108 -5.35 17.36 16.23
N ASP A 109 -5.62 16.07 16.10
CA ASP A 109 -5.01 15.04 16.94
C ASP A 109 -3.50 14.99 16.75
N ASP A 110 -3.03 15.06 15.51
CA ASP A 110 -1.60 15.09 15.19
C ASP A 110 -0.93 16.30 15.80
N PHE A 111 -1.60 17.44 15.76
CA PHE A 111 -1.09 18.68 16.35
C PHE A 111 -1.02 18.58 17.87
N GLU A 112 -2.04 18.04 18.52
CA GLU A 112 -2.07 17.85 19.98
C GLU A 112 -0.95 16.89 20.42
N ASP A 113 -0.76 15.79 19.70
CA ASP A 113 0.33 14.84 19.96
C ASP A 113 1.70 15.50 19.86
N PHE A 114 1.87 16.35 18.85
CA PHE A 114 3.11 17.10 18.66
C PHE A 114 3.39 18.06 19.82
N VAL A 115 2.37 18.79 20.26
CA VAL A 115 2.47 19.72 21.37
C VAL A 115 2.77 18.99 22.68
N ASN A 116 2.07 17.88 22.94
CA ASN A 116 2.27 17.08 24.15
C ASN A 116 3.66 16.43 24.19
N GLY A 117 4.19 16.02 23.04
CA GLY A 117 5.54 15.48 22.94
C GLY A 117 6.65 16.47 23.23
N ARG A 118 6.36 17.78 23.21
CA ARG A 118 7.32 18.84 23.52
C ARG A 118 7.43 19.16 25.01
N GLU A 119 6.42 18.80 25.79
CA GLU A 119 6.37 19.13 27.21
C GLU A 119 7.15 18.14 28.10
N ASP A 120 7.66 17.08 27.50
CA ASP A 120 8.56 16.15 28.18
C ASP A 120 9.99 16.65 28.12
#